data_78ce2a391e45e3f960d0359e0bad6458
#
_entry.id   78ce2a391e45e3f960d0359e0bad6458
#
_cell.length_a   1.000
_cell.length_b   1.000
_cell.length_c   1.000
_cell.angle_alpha   90.00
_cell.angle_beta   90.00
_cell.angle_gamma   90.00
#
_symmetry.space_group_name_H-M   'P 1'
#
loop_
_entity.id
_entity.type
_entity.pdbx_description
1 polymer ?
#
loop_
_entity_poly.entity_id
_entity_poly.type
_entity_poly.pdbx_seq_one_letter_code
_entity_poly.pdbx_strand_id
1 'polypeptide(L)'
;MSAFVAFREEVITRRTRFDLEKARDRAHVLVGLALSVANIDEVIALIRAAQDPGVARERLMARVWPAHDVAPFIQLVENKTHLPLPSTYQLSERQARAILELRLHRLTGLEREKIFQELQDIIEEMKGYLAILGNREKLLSLLKDELQEVKEKFATPRKSTFSDVEAASDDEAFIQKEDMVVTVSHAGYIKRVPLS
;
A
#
# COMPACT_ATOMS: atom_id res chain seq x y z
N MET A 1 -5.23 6.38 -23.12
CA MET A 1 -4.99 7.09 -21.82
C MET A 1 -6.07 6.72 -20.78
N SER A 2 -7.37 6.80 -21.07
CA SER A 2 -8.44 6.49 -20.08
C SER A 2 -8.34 5.10 -19.45
N ALA A 3 -8.09 4.06 -20.25
CA ALA A 3 -7.90 2.69 -19.74
C ALA A 3 -6.72 2.55 -18.76
N PHE A 4 -5.61 3.25 -19.03
CA PHE A 4 -4.46 3.27 -18.12
C PHE A 4 -4.83 3.94 -16.79
N VAL A 5 -5.50 5.09 -16.82
CA VAL A 5 -5.93 5.80 -15.59
C VAL A 5 -6.86 4.92 -14.78
N ALA A 6 -7.89 4.31 -15.41
CA ALA A 6 -8.81 3.41 -14.72
C ALA A 6 -8.10 2.22 -14.05
N PHE A 7 -7.15 1.60 -14.76
CA PHE A 7 -6.34 0.52 -14.19
C PHE A 7 -5.51 0.99 -12.99
N ARG A 8 -4.88 2.16 -13.10
CA ARG A 8 -4.09 2.72 -11.98
C ARG A 8 -4.95 3.08 -10.78
N GLU A 9 -6.14 3.65 -10.99
CA GLU A 9 -7.13 3.89 -9.93
C GLU A 9 -7.46 2.59 -9.16
N GLU A 10 -7.67 1.49 -9.89
CA GLU A 10 -7.95 0.19 -9.28
C GLU A 10 -6.74 -0.33 -8.47
N VAL A 11 -5.53 -0.25 -9.02
CA VAL A 11 -4.30 -0.67 -8.33
C VAL A 11 -4.07 0.12 -7.06
N ILE A 12 -4.19 1.46 -7.11
CA ILE A 12 -4.05 2.33 -5.93
C ILE A 12 -5.11 1.98 -4.89
N THR A 13 -6.36 1.78 -5.30
CA THR A 13 -7.44 1.40 -4.39
C THR A 13 -7.16 0.08 -3.68
N ARG A 14 -6.68 -0.93 -4.41
CA ARG A 14 -6.33 -2.24 -3.83
C ARG A 14 -5.17 -2.12 -2.85
N ARG A 15 -4.10 -1.41 -3.23
CA ARG A 15 -2.94 -1.15 -2.37
C ARG A 15 -3.37 -0.44 -1.09
N THR A 16 -4.10 0.66 -1.22
CA THR A 16 -4.55 1.46 -0.06
C THR A 16 -5.46 0.66 0.88
N ARG A 17 -6.31 -0.23 0.34
CA ARG A 17 -7.11 -1.15 1.17
C ARG A 17 -6.23 -2.13 1.95
N PHE A 18 -5.26 -2.74 1.30
CA PHE A 18 -4.31 -3.65 1.94
C PHE A 18 -3.51 -2.95 3.05
N ASP A 19 -2.99 -1.75 2.76
CA ASP A 19 -2.23 -0.96 3.73
C ASP A 19 -3.12 -0.53 4.92
N LEU A 20 -4.38 -0.16 4.67
CA LEU A 20 -5.36 0.14 5.71
C LEU A 20 -5.64 -1.06 6.61
N GLU A 21 -5.82 -2.26 6.04
CA GLU A 21 -6.05 -3.49 6.82
C GLU A 21 -4.82 -3.81 7.68
N LYS A 22 -3.62 -3.71 7.11
CA LYS A 22 -2.37 -3.91 7.83
C LYS A 22 -2.19 -2.90 8.98
N ALA A 23 -2.49 -1.62 8.72
CA ALA A 23 -2.46 -0.58 9.74
C ALA A 23 -3.49 -0.83 10.87
N ARG A 24 -4.72 -1.27 10.51
CA ARG A 24 -5.74 -1.68 11.50
C ARG A 24 -5.29 -2.84 12.37
N ASP A 25 -4.71 -3.86 11.77
CA ASP A 25 -4.19 -5.02 12.50
C ASP A 25 -3.11 -4.62 13.50
N ARG A 26 -2.22 -3.72 13.12
CA ARG A 26 -1.19 -3.17 14.00
C ARG A 26 -1.81 -2.30 15.10
N ALA A 27 -2.70 -1.39 14.73
CA ALA A 27 -3.41 -0.52 15.66
C ALA A 27 -4.22 -1.32 16.69
N HIS A 28 -4.87 -2.41 16.26
CA HIS A 28 -5.61 -3.31 17.15
C HIS A 28 -4.72 -3.88 18.25
N VAL A 29 -3.51 -4.33 17.92
CA VAL A 29 -2.54 -4.82 18.91
C VAL A 29 -2.09 -3.69 19.84
N LEU A 30 -1.75 -2.52 19.29
CA LEU A 30 -1.30 -1.36 20.07
C LEU A 30 -2.37 -0.83 21.03
N VAL A 31 -3.65 -0.85 20.63
CA VAL A 31 -4.78 -0.54 21.52
C VAL A 31 -4.78 -1.46 22.74
N GLY A 32 -4.60 -2.76 22.56
CA GLY A 32 -4.49 -3.71 23.66
C GLY A 32 -3.29 -3.44 24.58
N LEU A 33 -2.14 -3.11 23.99
CA LEU A 33 -0.94 -2.75 24.74
C LEU A 33 -1.11 -1.42 25.52
N ALA A 34 -1.67 -0.39 24.87
CA ALA A 34 -1.95 0.88 25.52
C ALA A 34 -2.95 0.73 26.68
N LEU A 35 -4.01 -0.08 26.48
CA LEU A 35 -4.97 -0.41 27.52
C LEU A 35 -4.34 -1.13 28.71
N SER A 36 -3.46 -2.11 28.44
CA SER A 36 -2.75 -2.85 29.48
C SER A 36 -1.81 -1.97 30.28
N VAL A 37 -1.17 -1.01 29.61
CA VAL A 37 -0.27 -0.05 30.23
C VAL A 37 -1.05 0.98 31.07
N ALA A 38 -2.23 1.39 30.63
CA ALA A 38 -3.13 2.26 31.41
C ALA A 38 -3.66 1.57 32.68
N ASN A 39 -3.79 0.23 32.66
CA ASN A 39 -4.30 -0.59 33.76
C ASN A 39 -3.23 -1.56 34.32
N ILE A 40 -1.96 -1.12 34.35
CA ILE A 40 -0.81 -2.00 34.53
C ILE A 40 -0.82 -2.78 35.84
N ASP A 41 -1.21 -2.15 36.95
CA ASP A 41 -1.20 -2.81 38.27
C ASP A 41 -2.16 -3.99 38.31
N GLU A 42 -3.34 -3.83 37.73
CA GLU A 42 -4.35 -4.88 37.66
C GLU A 42 -3.94 -6.00 36.70
N VAL A 43 -3.30 -5.65 35.57
CA VAL A 43 -2.77 -6.63 34.59
C VAL A 43 -1.68 -7.48 35.25
N ILE A 44 -0.72 -6.84 35.98
CA ILE A 44 0.34 -7.56 36.68
C ILE A 44 -0.22 -8.46 37.79
N ALA A 45 -1.20 -7.96 38.57
CA ALA A 45 -1.84 -8.75 39.62
C ALA A 45 -2.52 -10.01 39.03
N LEU A 46 -3.25 -9.85 37.91
CA LEU A 46 -3.92 -10.95 37.23
C LEU A 46 -2.92 -11.98 36.67
N ILE A 47 -1.83 -11.54 36.05
CA ILE A 47 -0.82 -12.43 35.48
C ILE A 47 -0.12 -13.21 36.61
N ARG A 48 0.24 -12.56 37.74
CA ARG A 48 0.87 -13.21 38.88
C ARG A 48 -0.02 -14.24 39.57
N ALA A 49 -1.35 -14.02 39.55
CA ALA A 49 -2.32 -14.95 40.15
C ALA A 49 -2.66 -16.14 39.24
N ALA A 50 -2.17 -16.16 38.00
CA ALA A 50 -2.38 -17.26 37.05
C ALA A 50 -1.32 -18.35 37.23
N GLN A 51 -1.73 -19.62 37.10
CA GLN A 51 -0.83 -20.77 37.25
C GLN A 51 0.01 -21.03 36.00
N ASP A 52 -0.52 -20.66 34.82
CA ASP A 52 0.13 -20.80 33.53
C ASP A 52 -0.27 -19.66 32.57
N PRO A 53 0.48 -19.45 31.46
CA PRO A 53 0.15 -18.41 30.49
C PRO A 53 -1.21 -18.56 29.80
N GLY A 54 -1.71 -19.79 29.66
CA GLY A 54 -3.03 -20.08 29.10
C GLY A 54 -4.15 -19.51 29.96
N VAL A 55 -4.12 -19.80 31.25
CA VAL A 55 -5.06 -19.25 32.25
C VAL A 55 -4.93 -17.72 32.35
N ALA A 56 -3.70 -17.18 32.27
CA ALA A 56 -3.50 -15.72 32.26
C ALA A 56 -4.20 -15.07 31.06
N ARG A 57 -4.05 -15.67 29.87
CA ARG A 57 -4.69 -15.20 28.64
C ARG A 57 -6.23 -15.22 28.74
N GLU A 58 -6.80 -16.33 29.20
CA GLU A 58 -8.24 -16.46 29.38
C GLU A 58 -8.79 -15.41 30.34
N ARG A 59 -8.12 -15.19 31.48
CA ARG A 59 -8.53 -14.18 32.46
C ARG A 59 -8.42 -12.76 31.91
N LEU A 60 -7.36 -12.45 31.11
CA LEU A 60 -7.22 -11.14 30.46
C LEU A 60 -8.37 -10.86 29.49
N MET A 61 -8.80 -11.89 28.73
CA MET A 61 -9.91 -11.80 27.78
C MET A 61 -11.27 -11.75 28.45
N ALA A 62 -11.49 -12.49 29.54
CA ALA A 62 -12.75 -12.55 30.25
C ALA A 62 -13.05 -11.24 31.01
N ARG A 63 -12.03 -10.49 31.39
CA ARG A 63 -12.18 -9.27 32.15
C ARG A 63 -12.58 -8.10 31.26
N VAL A 64 -13.45 -7.26 31.77
CA VAL A 64 -13.83 -5.97 31.17
C VAL A 64 -12.92 -4.89 31.73
N TRP A 65 -12.20 -4.21 30.86
CA TRP A 65 -11.20 -3.19 31.19
C TRP A 65 -11.75 -1.78 30.98
N PRO A 66 -11.46 -0.81 31.88
CA PRO A 66 -11.80 0.58 31.66
C PRO A 66 -10.97 1.15 30.50
N ALA A 67 -11.66 1.79 29.55
CA ALA A 67 -11.01 2.23 28.30
C ALA A 67 -10.19 3.53 28.45
N HIS A 68 -10.50 4.37 29.47
CA HIS A 68 -9.79 5.64 29.75
C HIS A 68 -9.46 6.44 28.47
N ASP A 69 -8.23 6.92 28.38
CA ASP A 69 -7.73 7.72 27.24
C ASP A 69 -7.60 6.93 25.93
N VAL A 70 -7.75 5.60 25.98
CA VAL A 70 -7.67 4.73 24.79
C VAL A 70 -9.01 4.66 24.04
N ALA A 71 -10.11 5.10 24.66
CA ALA A 71 -11.45 5.02 24.08
C ALA A 71 -11.60 5.63 22.66
N PRO A 72 -11.04 6.81 22.34
CA PRO A 72 -11.11 7.37 20.97
C PRO A 72 -10.39 6.50 19.94
N PHE A 73 -9.29 5.87 20.33
CA PHE A 73 -8.52 4.99 19.47
C PHE A 73 -9.25 3.67 19.16
N ILE A 74 -9.89 3.08 20.18
CA ILE A 74 -10.73 1.90 20.05
C ILE A 74 -11.84 2.15 19.01
N GLN A 75 -12.52 3.29 19.11
CA GLN A 75 -13.59 3.66 18.21
C GLN A 75 -13.17 3.74 16.74
N LEU A 76 -12.00 4.30 16.49
CA LEU A 76 -11.43 4.44 15.13
C LEU A 76 -10.98 3.09 14.56
N VAL A 77 -10.29 2.27 15.37
CA VAL A 77 -9.77 0.96 14.95
C VAL A 77 -10.90 -0.02 14.66
N GLU A 78 -11.95 -0.03 15.50
CA GLU A 78 -13.12 -0.89 15.31
C GLU A 78 -14.16 -0.35 14.32
N ASN A 79 -13.89 0.80 13.71
CA ASN A 79 -14.78 1.45 12.74
C ASN A 79 -16.18 1.77 13.31
N LYS A 80 -16.25 2.11 14.59
CA LYS A 80 -17.48 2.41 15.34
C LYS A 80 -17.64 3.91 15.61
N THR A 81 -17.18 4.76 14.70
CA THR A 81 -17.12 6.24 14.87
C THR A 81 -18.49 6.91 15.06
N HIS A 82 -19.58 6.20 14.74
CA HIS A 82 -20.96 6.68 14.91
C HIS A 82 -21.60 6.24 16.25
N LEU A 83 -20.88 5.48 17.08
CA LEU A 83 -21.32 5.09 18.41
C LEU A 83 -20.69 6.01 19.49
N PRO A 84 -21.27 6.11 20.69
CA PRO A 84 -20.63 6.82 21.79
C PRO A 84 -19.29 6.15 22.17
N LEU A 85 -18.39 6.93 22.75
CA LEU A 85 -17.08 6.43 23.19
C LEU A 85 -17.26 5.26 24.17
N PRO A 86 -16.57 4.13 23.96
CA PRO A 86 -16.67 2.98 24.85
C PRO A 86 -16.05 3.34 26.22
N SER A 87 -16.81 3.16 27.29
CA SER A 87 -16.30 3.29 28.66
C SER A 87 -15.46 2.08 29.08
N THR A 88 -15.73 0.94 28.45
CA THR A 88 -15.09 -0.35 28.74
C THR A 88 -14.73 -1.10 27.48
N TYR A 89 -13.74 -1.98 27.58
CA TYR A 89 -13.24 -2.78 26.45
C TYR A 89 -12.89 -4.21 26.90
N GLN A 90 -13.11 -5.17 26.02
CA GLN A 90 -12.65 -6.55 26.21
C GLN A 90 -11.50 -6.86 25.24
N LEU A 91 -10.44 -7.43 25.78
CA LEU A 91 -9.26 -7.79 24.99
C LEU A 91 -9.53 -9.00 24.09
N SER A 92 -9.05 -8.93 22.86
CA SER A 92 -9.03 -10.08 21.95
C SER A 92 -7.88 -11.04 22.30
N GLU A 93 -7.92 -12.25 21.76
CA GLU A 93 -6.85 -13.22 21.95
C GLU A 93 -5.49 -12.71 21.45
N ARG A 94 -5.48 -12.01 20.28
CA ARG A 94 -4.26 -11.41 19.72
C ARG A 94 -3.66 -10.35 20.66
N GLN A 95 -4.51 -9.52 21.26
CA GLN A 95 -4.10 -8.50 22.23
C GLN A 95 -3.59 -9.14 23.52
N ALA A 96 -4.31 -10.11 24.08
CA ALA A 96 -3.90 -10.80 25.29
C ALA A 96 -2.54 -11.53 25.11
N ARG A 97 -2.31 -12.14 23.95
CA ARG A 97 -1.00 -12.75 23.61
C ARG A 97 0.09 -11.70 23.55
N ALA A 98 -0.13 -10.58 22.86
CA ALA A 98 0.86 -9.51 22.78
C ALA A 98 1.19 -8.89 24.14
N ILE A 99 0.21 -8.82 25.07
CA ILE A 99 0.43 -8.37 26.45
C ILE A 99 1.32 -9.35 27.22
N LEU A 100 1.10 -10.65 27.08
CA LEU A 100 1.92 -11.66 27.75
C LEU A 100 3.34 -11.76 27.19
N GLU A 101 3.56 -11.39 25.94
CA GLU A 101 4.87 -11.30 25.28
C GLU A 101 5.62 -9.99 25.60
N LEU A 102 4.96 -9.04 26.28
CA LEU A 102 5.57 -7.78 26.66
C LEU A 102 6.73 -7.97 27.64
N ARG A 103 7.90 -7.50 27.26
CA ARG A 103 9.09 -7.53 28.15
C ARG A 103 8.97 -6.44 29.21
N LEU A 104 9.39 -6.74 30.45
CA LEU A 104 9.30 -5.84 31.61
C LEU A 104 9.89 -4.44 31.37
N HIS A 105 10.97 -4.33 30.58
CA HIS A 105 11.56 -3.02 30.29
C HIS A 105 10.64 -2.10 29.47
N ARG A 106 9.67 -2.66 28.73
CA ARG A 106 8.65 -1.87 27.98
C ARG A 106 7.57 -1.27 28.88
N LEU A 107 7.58 -1.56 30.14
CA LEU A 107 6.66 -0.98 31.12
C LEU A 107 7.18 0.31 31.76
N THR A 108 8.36 0.80 31.33
CA THR A 108 8.90 2.09 31.80
C THR A 108 8.10 3.27 31.21
N GLY A 109 8.12 4.42 31.90
CA GLY A 109 7.37 5.61 31.49
C GLY A 109 7.65 6.04 30.05
N LEU A 110 8.94 6.06 29.66
CA LEU A 110 9.36 6.41 28.29
C LEU A 110 8.82 5.44 27.21
N GLU A 111 8.76 4.16 27.51
CA GLU A 111 8.23 3.16 26.55
C GLU A 111 6.69 3.22 26.48
N ARG A 112 6.03 3.64 27.55
CA ARG A 112 4.59 3.92 27.55
C ARG A 112 4.25 5.04 26.57
N GLU A 113 4.98 6.14 26.62
CA GLU A 113 4.82 7.28 25.70
C GLU A 113 5.06 6.84 24.24
N LYS A 114 6.05 5.98 23.99
CA LYS A 114 6.31 5.45 22.64
C LYS A 114 5.14 4.62 22.11
N ILE A 115 4.50 3.79 22.93
CA ILE A 115 3.34 3.01 22.52
C ILE A 115 2.18 3.93 22.12
N PHE A 116 1.91 4.97 22.91
CA PHE A 116 0.89 5.97 22.59
C PHE A 116 1.23 6.76 21.32
N GLN A 117 2.50 7.16 21.14
CA GLN A 117 2.95 7.86 19.94
C GLN A 117 2.81 6.97 18.70
N GLU A 118 3.28 5.71 18.74
CA GLU A 118 3.11 4.75 17.65
C GLU A 118 1.64 4.56 17.30
N LEU A 119 0.77 4.50 18.32
CA LEU A 119 -0.67 4.38 18.10
C LEU A 119 -1.25 5.62 17.40
N GLN A 120 -0.84 6.82 17.80
CA GLN A 120 -1.25 8.06 17.14
C GLN A 120 -0.78 8.11 15.68
N ASP A 121 0.48 7.78 15.42
CA ASP A 121 1.06 7.80 14.08
C ASP A 121 0.30 6.84 13.13
N ILE A 122 0.01 5.63 13.58
CA ILE A 122 -0.77 4.66 12.78
C ILE A 122 -2.20 5.14 12.55
N ILE A 123 -2.80 5.81 13.51
CA ILE A 123 -4.15 6.36 13.35
C ILE A 123 -4.18 7.50 12.33
N GLU A 124 -3.18 8.36 12.31
CA GLU A 124 -3.07 9.40 11.28
C GLU A 124 -2.86 8.76 9.89
N GLU A 125 -2.05 7.72 9.81
CA GLU A 125 -1.87 6.94 8.58
C GLU A 125 -3.20 6.31 8.11
N MET A 126 -3.96 5.68 9.00
CA MET A 126 -5.29 5.13 8.71
C MET A 126 -6.28 6.19 8.22
N LYS A 127 -6.29 7.38 8.84
CA LYS A 127 -7.11 8.51 8.37
C LYS A 127 -6.71 8.94 6.96
N GLY A 128 -5.42 8.95 6.63
CA GLY A 128 -4.91 9.19 5.30
C GLY A 128 -5.45 8.18 4.28
N TYR A 129 -5.37 6.88 4.57
CA TYR A 129 -5.91 5.83 3.72
C TYR A 129 -7.42 5.92 3.52
N LEU A 130 -8.16 6.18 4.58
CA LEU A 130 -9.61 6.39 4.51
C LEU A 130 -9.97 7.61 3.65
N ALA A 131 -9.20 8.70 3.75
CA ALA A 131 -9.42 9.88 2.95
C ALA A 131 -9.16 9.64 1.45
N ILE A 132 -8.15 8.82 1.10
CA ILE A 132 -7.89 8.42 -0.29
C ILE A 132 -9.02 7.53 -0.81
N LEU A 133 -9.47 6.54 -0.03
CA LEU A 133 -10.53 5.62 -0.41
C LEU A 133 -11.92 6.29 -0.50
N GLY A 134 -12.15 7.32 0.31
CA GLY A 134 -13.41 8.07 0.34
C GLY A 134 -13.53 9.20 -0.66
N ASN A 135 -12.42 9.64 -1.29
CA ASN A 135 -12.41 10.77 -2.20
C ASN A 135 -11.57 10.47 -3.45
N ARG A 136 -12.27 10.39 -4.60
CA ARG A 136 -11.64 10.14 -5.90
C ARG A 136 -10.63 11.22 -6.29
N GLU A 137 -10.87 12.49 -5.93
CA GLU A 137 -9.93 13.56 -6.24
C GLU A 137 -8.58 13.37 -5.53
N LYS A 138 -8.61 12.94 -4.26
CA LYS A 138 -7.40 12.61 -3.51
C LYS A 138 -6.66 11.41 -4.13
N LEU A 139 -7.39 10.40 -4.58
CA LEU A 139 -6.82 9.26 -5.29
C LEU A 139 -6.13 9.68 -6.60
N LEU A 140 -6.77 10.56 -7.38
CA LEU A 140 -6.19 11.08 -8.61
C LEU A 140 -4.99 12.01 -8.35
N SER A 141 -5.01 12.79 -7.26
CA SER A 141 -3.84 13.57 -6.84
C SER A 141 -2.67 12.66 -6.53
N LEU A 142 -2.87 11.61 -5.74
CA LEU A 142 -1.82 10.62 -5.44
C LEU A 142 -1.28 9.97 -6.73
N LEU A 143 -2.16 9.60 -7.66
CA LEU A 143 -1.74 9.07 -8.97
C LEU A 143 -0.87 10.05 -9.73
N LYS A 144 -1.25 11.34 -9.74
CA LYS A 144 -0.49 12.39 -10.40
C LYS A 144 0.89 12.57 -9.77
N ASP A 145 0.97 12.55 -8.45
CA ASP A 145 2.22 12.70 -7.70
C ASP A 145 3.16 11.53 -7.99
N GLU A 146 2.67 10.29 -7.99
CA GLU A 146 3.45 9.10 -8.36
C GLU A 146 3.98 9.19 -9.80
N LEU A 147 3.15 9.63 -10.75
CA LEU A 147 3.57 9.80 -12.14
C LEU A 147 4.60 10.92 -12.30
N GLN A 148 4.47 12.00 -11.53
CA GLN A 148 5.44 13.09 -11.53
C GLN A 148 6.79 12.62 -10.99
N GLU A 149 6.81 11.84 -9.91
CA GLU A 149 8.03 11.24 -9.36
C GLU A 149 8.72 10.33 -10.38
N VAL A 150 7.95 9.49 -11.09
CA VAL A 150 8.49 8.63 -12.16
C VAL A 150 9.07 9.47 -13.29
N LYS A 151 8.38 10.55 -13.67
CA LYS A 151 8.87 11.48 -14.71
C LYS A 151 10.19 12.13 -14.29
N GLU A 152 10.31 12.61 -13.07
CA GLU A 152 11.54 13.23 -12.56
C GLU A 152 12.73 12.27 -12.53
N LYS A 153 12.47 11.01 -12.13
CA LYS A 153 13.54 10.00 -12.04
C LYS A 153 13.97 9.42 -13.39
N PHE A 154 13.07 9.30 -14.34
CA PHE A 154 13.30 8.52 -15.56
C PHE A 154 13.08 9.28 -16.87
N ALA A 155 12.68 10.56 -16.84
CA ALA A 155 12.51 11.32 -18.06
C ALA A 155 13.81 11.47 -18.83
N THR A 156 13.76 11.10 -20.09
CA THR A 156 14.86 11.35 -21.04
C THR A 156 14.42 12.41 -22.06
N PRO A 157 15.34 13.27 -22.55
CA PRO A 157 15.00 14.21 -23.59
C PRO A 157 14.54 13.48 -24.85
N ARG A 158 13.63 14.11 -25.58
CA ARG A 158 13.13 13.56 -26.84
C ARG A 158 14.27 13.41 -27.84
N LYS A 159 14.46 12.21 -28.38
CA LYS A 159 15.51 11.89 -29.37
C LYS A 159 15.07 12.21 -30.80
N SER A 160 13.74 12.21 -31.07
CA SER A 160 13.20 12.52 -32.39
C SER A 160 13.14 14.04 -32.57
N THR A 161 13.64 14.53 -33.68
CA THR A 161 13.55 15.92 -34.12
C THR A 161 12.70 16.04 -35.37
N PHE A 162 12.13 17.21 -35.60
CA PHE A 162 11.50 17.50 -36.88
C PHE A 162 12.61 17.72 -37.89
N SER A 163 12.48 17.13 -39.09
CA SER A 163 13.39 17.34 -40.22
C SER A 163 12.57 17.84 -41.38
N ASP A 164 13.03 18.93 -42.02
CA ASP A 164 12.47 19.46 -43.26
C ASP A 164 12.93 18.67 -44.49
N VAL A 165 13.74 17.64 -44.28
CA VAL A 165 14.12 16.72 -45.36
C VAL A 165 12.90 15.89 -45.71
N GLU A 166 12.28 16.17 -46.84
CA GLU A 166 11.36 15.24 -47.47
C GLU A 166 12.12 13.93 -47.64
N ALA A 167 11.64 12.88 -46.97
CA ALA A 167 12.09 11.54 -47.26
C ALA A 167 11.57 11.14 -48.62
N ALA A 168 12.15 11.70 -49.66
CA ALA A 168 12.11 11.09 -50.97
C ALA A 168 12.87 9.79 -50.81
N SER A 169 12.17 8.74 -50.35
CA SER A 169 12.63 7.40 -50.57
C SER A 169 12.54 7.16 -52.07
N ASP A 170 13.64 7.54 -52.74
CA ASP A 170 13.83 7.17 -54.10
C ASP A 170 13.98 5.63 -54.06
N ASP A 171 12.88 4.91 -54.29
CA ASP A 171 12.88 3.46 -54.28
C ASP A 171 13.92 2.91 -55.27
N GLU A 172 14.32 3.73 -56.26
CA GLU A 172 15.39 3.44 -57.18
C GLU A 172 16.77 3.44 -56.53
N ALA A 173 16.99 4.21 -55.42
CA ALA A 173 18.26 4.24 -54.72
C ALA A 173 18.60 2.90 -54.01
N PHE A 174 17.61 2.07 -53.74
CA PHE A 174 17.79 0.74 -53.15
C PHE A 174 18.00 -0.35 -54.17
N ILE A 175 17.86 -0.05 -55.48
CA ILE A 175 18.07 -1.00 -56.52
C ILE A 175 19.57 -1.06 -56.83
N GLN A 176 20.21 -2.19 -56.51
CA GLN A 176 21.59 -2.41 -56.90
C GLN A 176 21.70 -2.47 -58.41
N LYS A 177 22.69 -1.77 -58.97
CA LYS A 177 23.02 -1.83 -60.41
C LYS A 177 23.77 -3.15 -60.68
N GLU A 178 23.04 -4.10 -61.22
CA GLU A 178 23.56 -5.40 -61.58
C GLU A 178 23.28 -5.69 -63.07
N ASP A 179 24.21 -6.36 -63.71
CA ASP A 179 23.98 -6.81 -65.07
C ASP A 179 22.96 -7.96 -65.08
N MET A 180 21.86 -7.74 -65.86
CA MET A 180 20.75 -8.64 -65.90
C MET A 180 20.52 -9.18 -67.27
N VAL A 181 20.23 -10.48 -67.37
CA VAL A 181 19.74 -11.09 -68.58
C VAL A 181 18.21 -11.00 -68.64
N VAL A 182 17.71 -10.38 -69.68
CA VAL A 182 16.26 -10.32 -69.96
C VAL A 182 15.93 -11.33 -71.07
N THR A 183 15.10 -12.27 -70.73
CA THR A 183 14.61 -13.26 -71.70
C THR A 183 13.15 -12.98 -72.05
N VAL A 184 12.83 -12.97 -73.30
CA VAL A 184 11.47 -12.80 -73.81
C VAL A 184 11.06 -14.08 -74.56
N SER A 185 10.00 -14.71 -74.09
CA SER A 185 9.46 -15.91 -74.77
C SER A 185 8.63 -15.53 -75.97
N HIS A 186 8.44 -16.49 -76.90
CA HIS A 186 7.60 -16.26 -78.07
C HIS A 186 6.14 -15.94 -77.75
N ALA A 187 5.68 -16.36 -76.59
CA ALA A 187 4.35 -16.05 -76.03
C ALA A 187 4.25 -14.67 -75.33
N GLY A 188 5.32 -13.82 -75.34
CA GLY A 188 5.33 -12.49 -74.78
C GLY A 188 5.64 -12.40 -73.29
N TYR A 189 6.09 -13.51 -72.63
CA TYR A 189 6.52 -13.45 -71.21
C TYR A 189 7.95 -12.93 -71.13
N ILE A 190 8.15 -11.95 -70.23
CA ILE A 190 9.43 -11.34 -69.91
C ILE A 190 9.92 -11.84 -68.57
N LYS A 191 11.17 -12.36 -68.51
CA LYS A 191 11.83 -12.75 -67.25
C LYS A 191 13.18 -12.04 -67.16
N ARG A 192 13.47 -11.50 -66.00
CA ARG A 192 14.74 -10.86 -65.63
C ARG A 192 15.48 -11.75 -64.63
N VAL A 193 16.73 -12.08 -64.89
CA VAL A 193 17.58 -12.93 -64.05
C VAL A 193 18.97 -12.29 -63.94
N PRO A 194 19.61 -12.25 -62.73
CA PRO A 194 21.00 -11.80 -62.60
C PRO A 194 21.93 -12.65 -63.49
N LEU A 195 23.05 -12.04 -63.95
CA LEU A 195 24.01 -12.68 -64.84
C LEU A 195 24.94 -13.65 -64.10
N SER A 196 25.02 -13.57 -62.72
CA SER A 196 25.87 -14.45 -61.87
C SER A 196 25.16 -15.71 -61.45
#